data_813325d81d7dc581c1dc830b69dc9c1b
#
_entry.id   813325d81d7dc581c1dc830b69dc9c1b
#
_cell.length_a   1.000
_cell.length_b   1.000
_cell.length_c   1.000
_cell.angle_alpha   90.00
_cell.angle_beta   90.00
_cell.angle_gamma   90.00
#
_symmetry.space_group_name_H-M   'P 1'
#
loop_
_entity.id
_entity.type
_entity.pdbx_description
1 polymer ?
#
loop_
_entity_poly.entity_id
_entity_poly.type
_entity_poly.pdbx_seq_one_letter_code
_entity_poly.pdbx_strand_id
1 'polypeptide(L)'
;MNDHILHDHSNDGIDRRGFLKCMAWAGTGVVWTVAGGVLSSRALGQVSGAAGPTDAASLPAGTLSFVQISDSHIGFKKPANTDVGATFRETIARINALPVAPEFMLHTGDLTHLAEAEEFDGLEQMLRDCRTKQVFYVPGEHDILNDNGATYLERFGKGTRGSGWYSFDQKGVHFVGLVNVTGITEGGLGVMGADQLDWLAKDLAPLSSETPVVVFAHVPLWMVYPKWGWGTNDGAQALALLKRFGSVTVLNGHIHQALQKVEGNITFHTARSTAFPQPEPGMAPKPGPMVVEGSKLRSFLGLTSVSYVENHPTLAIVDSTLATG
;
A
#
# COMPACT_ATOMS: atom_id res chain seq x y z
N MET A 1 -4.76 49.55 -14.32
CA MET A 1 -3.31 49.32 -14.47
C MET A 1 -3.08 47.86 -14.14
N ASN A 2 -2.88 47.06 -15.17
CA ASN A 2 -2.62 45.61 -15.03
C ASN A 2 -1.10 45.42 -15.10
N ASP A 3 -0.48 45.10 -13.97
CA ASP A 3 0.89 44.62 -13.97
C ASP A 3 0.89 43.09 -14.15
N HIS A 4 1.06 42.67 -15.39
CA HIS A 4 1.48 41.32 -15.71
C HIS A 4 2.99 41.21 -15.48
N ILE A 5 3.40 40.62 -14.37
CA ILE A 5 4.79 40.23 -14.16
C ILE A 5 5.07 39.01 -15.05
N LEU A 6 5.65 39.28 -16.22
CA LEU A 6 6.28 38.23 -17.05
C LEU A 6 7.65 37.90 -16.43
N HIS A 7 7.74 36.80 -15.72
CA HIS A 7 9.04 36.27 -15.35
C HIS A 7 9.72 35.67 -16.59
N ASP A 8 10.70 36.42 -17.09
CA ASP A 8 11.63 35.94 -18.11
C ASP A 8 12.65 35.01 -17.40
N HIS A 9 12.48 33.71 -17.61
CA HIS A 9 13.39 32.67 -17.07
C HIS A 9 14.61 32.42 -17.94
N SER A 10 14.96 33.29 -18.88
CA SER A 10 16.11 33.13 -19.76
C SER A 10 17.45 33.43 -19.08
N ASN A 11 17.46 33.93 -17.84
CA ASN A 11 18.67 34.37 -17.15
C ASN A 11 18.70 34.06 -15.63
N ASP A 12 18.09 32.95 -15.21
CA ASP A 12 18.00 32.57 -13.78
C ASP A 12 19.27 31.88 -13.23
N GLY A 13 20.34 31.85 -14.02
CA GLY A 13 21.64 31.29 -13.59
C GLY A 13 21.66 29.79 -13.32
N ILE A 14 20.58 29.07 -13.61
CA ILE A 14 20.53 27.63 -13.46
C ILE A 14 21.21 26.97 -14.65
N ASP A 15 22.45 26.51 -14.45
CA ASP A 15 23.13 25.66 -15.41
C ASP A 15 22.38 24.34 -15.58
N ARG A 16 21.61 24.22 -16.67
CA ARG A 16 20.85 23.01 -16.98
C ARG A 16 21.73 21.77 -17.09
N ARG A 17 23.02 21.93 -17.42
CA ARG A 17 24.00 20.85 -17.40
C ARG A 17 24.43 20.51 -15.97
N GLY A 18 24.55 21.50 -15.07
CA GLY A 18 24.77 21.31 -13.65
C GLY A 18 23.58 20.67 -12.96
N PHE A 19 22.37 21.07 -13.31
CA PHE A 19 21.13 20.46 -12.81
C PHE A 19 21.04 18.96 -13.21
N LEU A 20 21.32 18.62 -14.46
CA LEU A 20 21.38 17.21 -14.92
C LEU A 20 22.51 16.42 -14.27
N LYS A 21 23.65 17.06 -13.95
CA LYS A 21 24.75 16.43 -13.18
C LYS A 21 24.36 16.22 -11.72
N CYS A 22 23.66 17.15 -11.09
CA CYS A 22 23.11 16.96 -9.75
C CYS A 22 22.06 15.84 -9.70
N MET A 23 21.20 15.71 -10.72
CA MET A 23 20.29 14.58 -10.83
C MET A 23 21.00 13.23 -11.04
N ALA A 24 22.13 13.22 -11.76
CA ALA A 24 22.97 12.03 -11.90
C ALA A 24 23.71 11.66 -10.59
N TRP A 25 23.91 12.63 -9.68
CA TRP A 25 24.54 12.42 -8.37
C TRP A 25 23.52 12.02 -7.28
N ALA A 26 22.24 12.30 -7.49
CA ALA A 26 21.17 11.95 -6.54
C ALA A 26 20.70 10.48 -6.64
N GLY A 27 21.50 9.60 -7.17
CA GLY A 27 21.32 8.13 -7.19
C GLY A 27 19.96 7.69 -7.75
N THR A 28 19.98 6.95 -8.86
CA THR A 28 18.84 6.25 -9.49
C THR A 28 17.51 7.00 -9.48
N GLY A 29 17.43 8.04 -10.30
CA GLY A 29 16.16 8.71 -10.59
C GLY A 29 15.20 7.76 -11.32
N VAL A 30 13.97 7.66 -10.88
CA VAL A 30 12.91 7.01 -11.63
C VAL A 30 12.30 8.04 -12.56
N VAL A 31 12.42 7.85 -13.88
CA VAL A 31 11.71 8.67 -14.86
C VAL A 31 10.35 8.06 -15.09
N TRP A 32 9.32 8.86 -14.85
CA TRP A 32 7.94 8.53 -15.18
C TRP A 32 7.65 9.00 -16.61
N THR A 33 7.26 8.09 -17.48
CA THR A 33 6.79 8.43 -18.84
C THR A 33 5.34 8.06 -18.98
N VAL A 34 4.54 8.98 -19.52
CA VAL A 34 3.15 8.73 -19.92
C VAL A 34 3.16 8.45 -21.42
N ALA A 35 2.91 7.22 -21.80
CA ALA A 35 2.68 6.84 -23.19
C ALA A 35 1.32 6.12 -23.29
N GLY A 36 0.40 6.68 -24.08
CA GLY A 36 -0.93 6.09 -24.28
C GLY A 36 -1.83 6.02 -23.04
N GLY A 37 -1.66 6.96 -22.09
CA GLY A 37 -2.46 6.98 -20.83
C GLY A 37 -1.97 6.02 -19.74
N VAL A 38 -0.87 5.33 -19.95
CA VAL A 38 -0.25 4.44 -18.96
C VAL A 38 1.01 5.09 -18.39
N LEU A 39 1.03 5.27 -17.07
CA LEU A 39 2.25 5.68 -16.36
C LEU A 39 3.19 4.48 -16.27
N SER A 40 4.34 4.56 -16.93
CA SER A 40 5.40 3.56 -16.77
C SER A 40 6.65 4.20 -16.17
N SER A 41 7.26 3.52 -15.19
CA SER A 41 8.52 3.94 -14.58
C SER A 41 9.68 3.10 -15.10
N ARG A 42 10.81 3.75 -15.42
CA ARG A 42 12.08 3.07 -15.69
C ARG A 42 13.15 3.61 -14.76
N ALA A 43 13.89 2.72 -14.12
CA ALA A 43 15.07 3.11 -13.36
C ALA A 43 16.15 3.63 -14.29
N LEU A 44 16.65 4.85 -14.05
CA LEU A 44 17.81 5.42 -14.74
C LEU A 44 19.10 4.79 -14.19
N GLY A 45 19.47 3.63 -14.73
CA GLY A 45 20.70 2.94 -14.34
C GLY A 45 21.18 1.90 -15.35
N GLN A 46 20.44 1.71 -16.44
CA GLN A 46 20.87 0.78 -17.50
C GLN A 46 20.84 1.45 -18.87
N VAL A 47 21.90 2.18 -19.18
CA VAL A 47 22.27 2.46 -20.55
C VAL A 47 23.61 1.79 -20.80
N SER A 48 23.57 0.57 -21.31
CA SER A 48 24.46 0.03 -22.33
C SER A 48 24.16 -1.44 -22.60
N GLY A 49 24.00 -1.75 -23.88
CA GLY A 49 24.13 -3.10 -24.42
C GLY A 49 22.79 -3.82 -24.64
N ALA A 50 22.49 -4.06 -25.92
CA ALA A 50 21.50 -5.04 -26.33
C ALA A 50 21.83 -6.39 -25.66
N ALA A 51 21.02 -6.79 -24.68
CA ALA A 51 21.06 -8.12 -24.10
C ALA A 51 19.83 -8.89 -24.59
N GLY A 52 20.06 -10.06 -25.14
CA GLY A 52 19.05 -11.06 -25.43
C GLY A 52 18.27 -11.48 -24.17
N PRO A 53 17.33 -12.45 -24.24
CA PRO A 53 16.49 -12.84 -23.11
C PRO A 53 17.39 -13.30 -21.96
N THR A 54 17.59 -12.42 -21.00
CA THR A 54 18.41 -12.69 -19.82
C THR A 54 17.60 -13.37 -18.75
N ASP A 55 18.20 -14.39 -18.19
CA ASP A 55 17.84 -15.13 -17.00
C ASP A 55 17.09 -14.33 -15.96
N ALA A 56 16.18 -15.02 -15.24
CA ALA A 56 15.38 -14.48 -14.14
C ALA A 56 16.22 -13.51 -13.29
N ALA A 57 15.91 -12.23 -13.34
CA ALA A 57 16.68 -11.19 -12.68
C ALA A 57 16.69 -11.48 -11.16
N SER A 58 17.84 -11.95 -10.67
CA SER A 58 18.05 -12.05 -9.23
C SER A 58 18.12 -10.64 -8.66
N LEU A 59 17.35 -10.36 -7.63
CA LEU A 59 17.52 -9.12 -6.89
C LEU A 59 18.91 -9.06 -6.26
N PRO A 60 19.51 -7.88 -6.10
CA PRO A 60 20.78 -7.74 -5.39
C PRO A 60 20.75 -8.46 -4.03
N ALA A 61 21.88 -9.01 -3.60
CA ALA A 61 21.98 -9.62 -2.26
C ALA A 61 21.58 -8.59 -1.20
N GLY A 62 20.83 -9.04 -0.20
CA GLY A 62 20.29 -8.15 0.83
C GLY A 62 18.98 -7.44 0.47
N THR A 63 18.47 -7.57 -0.76
CA THR A 63 17.18 -6.99 -1.11
C THR A 63 16.06 -7.67 -0.33
N LEU A 64 15.21 -6.88 0.34
CA LEU A 64 13.93 -7.28 0.86
C LEU A 64 12.87 -7.11 -0.23
N SER A 65 12.06 -8.13 -0.49
CA SER A 65 10.95 -8.06 -1.44
C SER A 65 9.69 -8.61 -0.80
N PHE A 66 8.60 -7.85 -0.87
CA PHE A 66 7.29 -8.28 -0.40
C PHE A 66 6.19 -7.76 -1.32
N VAL A 67 4.99 -8.27 -1.17
CA VAL A 67 3.81 -7.77 -1.88
C VAL A 67 2.79 -7.25 -0.88
N GLN A 68 2.07 -6.21 -1.27
CA GLN A 68 0.86 -5.77 -0.60
C GLN A 68 -0.34 -6.13 -1.47
N ILE A 69 -1.35 -6.73 -0.84
CA ILE A 69 -2.72 -6.87 -1.34
C ILE A 69 -3.68 -6.27 -0.33
N SER A 70 -4.88 -5.93 -0.78
CA SER A 70 -5.88 -5.29 0.08
C SER A 70 -7.29 -5.55 -0.42
N ASP A 71 -8.25 -5.40 0.47
CA ASP A 71 -9.66 -5.31 0.13
C ASP A 71 -10.13 -6.47 -0.75
N SER A 72 -9.90 -7.70 -0.28
CA SER A 72 -10.31 -8.92 -0.98
C SER A 72 -11.80 -9.22 -0.86
N HIS A 73 -12.45 -8.69 0.19
CA HIS A 73 -13.90 -8.79 0.41
C HIS A 73 -14.48 -10.17 0.05
N ILE A 74 -13.83 -11.25 0.49
CA ILE A 74 -14.33 -12.60 0.24
C ILE A 74 -15.74 -12.71 0.80
N GLY A 75 -16.67 -13.21 -0.02
CA GLY A 75 -18.11 -13.21 0.27
C GLY A 75 -18.92 -12.18 -0.51
N PHE A 76 -18.31 -11.11 -1.03
CA PHE A 76 -19.01 -10.13 -1.86
C PHE A 76 -19.50 -10.74 -3.18
N LYS A 77 -20.81 -10.48 -3.52
CA LYS A 77 -21.47 -11.03 -4.71
C LYS A 77 -22.46 -10.02 -5.33
N LYS A 78 -22.04 -8.77 -5.54
CA LYS A 78 -22.89 -7.72 -6.11
C LYS A 78 -22.40 -7.31 -7.49
N PRO A 79 -23.14 -6.48 -8.27
CA PRO A 79 -22.81 -6.17 -9.68
C PRO A 79 -21.41 -5.59 -9.93
N ALA A 80 -20.75 -4.99 -8.94
CA ALA A 80 -19.39 -4.47 -9.11
C ALA A 80 -18.36 -5.60 -9.33
N ASN A 81 -18.58 -6.78 -8.71
CA ASN A 81 -17.88 -8.02 -9.00
C ASN A 81 -18.72 -9.20 -8.46
N THR A 82 -19.20 -10.03 -9.33
CA THR A 82 -20.06 -11.17 -8.95
C THR A 82 -19.26 -12.40 -8.47
N ASP A 83 -17.94 -12.39 -8.63
CA ASP A 83 -17.04 -13.47 -8.19
C ASP A 83 -15.67 -12.91 -7.77
N VAL A 84 -15.63 -12.37 -6.54
CA VAL A 84 -14.37 -11.88 -5.93
C VAL A 84 -13.37 -13.01 -5.68
N GLY A 85 -13.83 -14.24 -5.51
CA GLY A 85 -12.96 -15.40 -5.39
C GLY A 85 -12.16 -15.66 -6.66
N ALA A 86 -12.74 -15.45 -7.83
CA ALA A 86 -12.02 -15.57 -9.10
C ALA A 86 -10.92 -14.49 -9.23
N THR A 87 -11.23 -13.22 -8.94
CA THR A 87 -10.23 -12.14 -9.02
C THR A 87 -9.15 -12.28 -7.94
N PHE A 88 -9.48 -12.83 -6.77
CA PHE A 88 -8.49 -13.13 -5.74
C PHE A 88 -7.54 -14.28 -6.16
N ARG A 89 -8.05 -15.35 -6.78
CA ARG A 89 -7.19 -16.41 -7.35
C ARG A 89 -6.30 -15.87 -8.48
N GLU A 90 -6.80 -14.95 -9.31
CA GLU A 90 -5.98 -14.27 -10.33
C GLU A 90 -4.85 -13.46 -9.67
N THR A 91 -5.12 -12.78 -8.55
CA THR A 91 -4.11 -12.08 -7.76
C THR A 91 -3.03 -13.05 -7.25
N ILE A 92 -3.44 -14.19 -6.68
CA ILE A 92 -2.50 -15.24 -6.25
C ILE A 92 -1.67 -15.76 -7.42
N ALA A 93 -2.29 -16.02 -8.56
CA ALA A 93 -1.58 -16.46 -9.77
C ALA A 93 -0.54 -15.42 -10.23
N ARG A 94 -0.86 -14.11 -10.15
CA ARG A 94 0.08 -13.02 -10.44
C ARG A 94 1.26 -13.01 -9.47
N ILE A 95 1.01 -13.17 -8.18
CA ILE A 95 2.07 -13.27 -7.16
C ILE A 95 2.96 -14.48 -7.44
N ASN A 96 2.35 -15.61 -7.80
CA ASN A 96 3.08 -16.83 -8.13
C ASN A 96 3.92 -16.70 -9.42
N ALA A 97 3.54 -15.81 -10.32
CA ALA A 97 4.23 -15.55 -11.58
C ALA A 97 5.34 -14.48 -11.47
N LEU A 98 5.49 -13.81 -10.32
CA LEU A 98 6.56 -12.82 -10.16
C LEU A 98 7.94 -13.49 -10.35
N PRO A 99 8.89 -12.83 -11.05
CA PRO A 99 10.22 -13.38 -11.31
C PRO A 99 10.96 -13.78 -10.03
N VAL A 100 10.82 -12.98 -8.98
CA VAL A 100 11.37 -13.24 -7.65
C VAL A 100 10.21 -13.48 -6.69
N ALA A 101 10.27 -14.57 -5.92
CA ALA A 101 9.27 -14.86 -4.90
C ALA A 101 9.35 -13.80 -3.79
N PRO A 102 8.24 -13.10 -3.48
CA PRO A 102 8.20 -12.24 -2.31
C PRO A 102 8.47 -13.04 -1.03
N GLU A 103 9.21 -12.45 -0.09
CA GLU A 103 9.51 -13.10 1.19
C GLU A 103 8.26 -13.24 2.04
N PHE A 104 7.39 -12.25 1.99
CA PHE A 104 6.10 -12.27 2.66
C PHE A 104 5.07 -11.41 1.91
N MET A 105 3.85 -11.45 2.37
CA MET A 105 2.73 -10.65 1.90
C MET A 105 2.19 -9.80 3.05
N LEU A 106 1.81 -8.57 2.77
CA LEU A 106 0.96 -7.75 3.63
C LEU A 106 -0.46 -7.75 3.08
N HIS A 107 -1.44 -8.08 3.90
CA HIS A 107 -2.85 -7.89 3.59
C HIS A 107 -3.38 -6.72 4.44
N THR A 108 -3.69 -5.61 3.80
CA THR A 108 -4.01 -4.35 4.48
C THR A 108 -5.51 -4.18 4.74
N GLY A 109 -6.20 -5.29 5.11
CA GLY A 109 -7.55 -5.27 5.64
C GLY A 109 -8.66 -5.50 4.61
N ASP A 110 -9.89 -5.60 5.10
CA ASP A 110 -11.09 -6.02 4.37
C ASP A 110 -10.85 -7.37 3.65
N LEU A 111 -10.43 -8.34 4.47
CA LEU A 111 -10.21 -9.73 4.06
C LEU A 111 -11.51 -10.35 3.58
N THR A 112 -12.55 -10.14 4.38
CA THR A 112 -13.91 -10.66 4.23
C THR A 112 -14.90 -9.53 3.93
N HIS A 113 -16.13 -9.86 3.57
CA HIS A 113 -17.16 -8.85 3.34
C HIS A 113 -18.10 -8.64 4.52
N LEU A 114 -18.38 -9.70 5.25
CA LEU A 114 -19.35 -9.68 6.37
C LEU A 114 -18.78 -10.28 7.65
N ALA A 115 -17.48 -10.55 7.74
CA ALA A 115 -16.81 -11.22 8.85
C ALA A 115 -17.43 -12.60 9.21
N GLU A 116 -17.99 -13.29 8.22
CA GLU A 116 -18.51 -14.64 8.42
C GLU A 116 -17.35 -15.68 8.44
N ALA A 117 -17.51 -16.73 9.25
CA ALA A 117 -16.47 -17.75 9.41
C ALA A 117 -16.08 -18.39 8.05
N GLU A 118 -17.09 -18.68 7.22
CA GLU A 118 -16.92 -19.27 5.88
C GLU A 118 -16.15 -18.35 4.91
N GLU A 119 -16.26 -17.04 5.07
CA GLU A 119 -15.51 -16.07 4.27
C GLU A 119 -14.02 -16.10 4.64
N PHE A 120 -13.69 -16.16 5.92
CA PHE A 120 -12.32 -16.36 6.39
C PHE A 120 -11.76 -17.71 5.94
N ASP A 121 -12.54 -18.80 6.07
CA ASP A 121 -12.14 -20.14 5.61
C ASP A 121 -11.83 -20.14 4.12
N GLY A 122 -12.66 -19.47 3.33
CA GLY A 122 -12.48 -19.31 1.89
C GLY A 122 -11.20 -18.54 1.53
N LEU A 123 -10.92 -17.45 2.24
CA LEU A 123 -9.67 -16.69 2.09
C LEU A 123 -8.45 -17.57 2.39
N GLU A 124 -8.43 -18.20 3.56
CA GLU A 124 -7.31 -19.05 3.99
C GLU A 124 -7.08 -20.22 3.04
N GLN A 125 -8.16 -20.85 2.54
CA GLN A 125 -8.06 -21.91 1.56
C GLN A 125 -7.38 -21.44 0.27
N MET A 126 -7.80 -20.28 -0.27
CA MET A 126 -7.21 -19.74 -1.49
C MET A 126 -5.74 -19.33 -1.29
N LEU A 127 -5.39 -18.77 -0.13
CA LEU A 127 -4.00 -18.39 0.18
C LEU A 127 -3.05 -19.60 0.26
N ARG A 128 -3.55 -20.82 0.50
CA ARG A 128 -2.70 -22.04 0.45
C ARG A 128 -2.07 -22.27 -0.91
N ASP A 129 -2.69 -21.78 -1.98
CA ASP A 129 -2.18 -21.86 -3.36
C ASP A 129 -1.10 -20.82 -3.66
N CYS A 130 -0.92 -19.83 -2.77
CA CYS A 130 0.14 -18.84 -2.92
C CYS A 130 1.50 -19.45 -2.56
N ARG A 131 2.54 -19.22 -3.38
CA ARG A 131 3.90 -19.65 -3.07
C ARG A 131 4.50 -18.88 -1.88
N THR A 132 4.10 -17.61 -1.69
CA THR A 132 4.46 -16.79 -0.52
C THR A 132 3.61 -17.22 0.66
N LYS A 133 4.23 -17.92 1.61
CA LYS A 133 3.50 -18.56 2.72
C LYS A 133 3.32 -17.68 3.94
N GLN A 134 4.22 -16.73 4.15
CA GLN A 134 4.12 -15.80 5.26
C GLN A 134 3.24 -14.62 4.87
N VAL A 135 2.17 -14.42 5.62
CA VAL A 135 1.26 -13.29 5.42
C VAL A 135 1.09 -12.57 6.75
N PHE A 136 1.24 -11.26 6.72
CA PHE A 136 0.97 -10.36 7.83
C PHE A 136 -0.32 -9.61 7.54
N TYR A 137 -1.20 -9.51 8.53
CA TYR A 137 -2.54 -8.98 8.37
C TYR A 137 -2.77 -7.78 9.29
N VAL A 138 -3.60 -6.85 8.85
CA VAL A 138 -4.36 -5.94 9.71
C VAL A 138 -5.82 -6.05 9.30
N PRO A 139 -6.80 -5.90 10.23
CA PRO A 139 -8.19 -5.96 9.87
C PRO A 139 -8.65 -4.69 9.16
N GLY A 140 -9.63 -4.82 8.26
CA GLY A 140 -10.48 -3.72 7.83
C GLY A 140 -11.79 -3.67 8.62
N GLU A 141 -12.63 -2.68 8.35
CA GLU A 141 -13.93 -2.55 9.03
C GLU A 141 -14.87 -3.70 8.71
N HIS A 142 -14.74 -4.30 7.54
CA HIS A 142 -15.54 -5.46 7.15
C HIS A 142 -15.16 -6.74 7.91
N ASP A 143 -13.96 -6.84 8.45
CA ASP A 143 -13.48 -8.01 9.18
C ASP A 143 -13.93 -8.04 10.65
N ILE A 144 -14.55 -6.97 11.13
CA ILE A 144 -14.96 -6.82 12.54
C ILE A 144 -16.46 -6.63 12.75
N LEU A 145 -17.26 -6.74 11.69
CA LEU A 145 -18.69 -6.38 11.68
C LEU A 145 -19.54 -7.17 12.68
N ASN A 146 -19.30 -8.47 12.84
CA ASN A 146 -20.20 -9.34 13.57
C ASN A 146 -19.90 -9.44 15.08
N ASP A 147 -18.62 -9.33 15.47
CA ASP A 147 -18.15 -9.69 16.82
C ASP A 147 -17.04 -8.78 17.35
N ASN A 148 -16.94 -7.56 16.81
CA ASN A 148 -15.85 -6.61 17.09
C ASN A 148 -14.45 -7.20 16.85
N GLY A 149 -14.32 -8.11 15.87
CA GLY A 149 -13.07 -8.69 15.45
C GLY A 149 -12.60 -9.90 16.26
N ALA A 150 -13.46 -10.52 17.09
CA ALA A 150 -13.09 -11.70 17.86
C ALA A 150 -12.68 -12.86 16.94
N THR A 151 -13.46 -13.16 15.91
CA THR A 151 -13.14 -14.19 14.90
C THR A 151 -11.85 -13.86 14.14
N TYR A 152 -11.62 -12.59 13.78
CA TYR A 152 -10.37 -12.15 13.17
C TYR A 152 -9.18 -12.41 14.10
N LEU A 153 -9.28 -12.01 15.39
CA LEU A 153 -8.21 -12.18 16.36
C LEU A 153 -7.92 -13.66 16.68
N GLU A 154 -8.94 -14.51 16.71
CA GLU A 154 -8.75 -15.97 16.88
C GLU A 154 -7.87 -16.54 15.76
N ARG A 155 -8.06 -16.10 14.52
CA ARG A 155 -7.35 -16.62 13.34
C ARG A 155 -5.99 -15.96 13.12
N PHE A 156 -5.93 -14.64 13.21
CA PHE A 156 -4.76 -13.85 12.82
C PHE A 156 -4.12 -13.06 13.96
N GLY A 157 -4.72 -13.05 15.15
CA GLY A 157 -4.26 -12.26 16.29
C GLY A 157 -3.11 -12.87 17.09
N LYS A 158 -2.61 -14.05 16.73
CA LYS A 158 -1.52 -14.68 17.48
C LYS A 158 -0.26 -13.81 17.46
N GLY A 159 0.20 -13.41 18.64
CA GLY A 159 1.39 -12.56 18.81
C GLY A 159 1.12 -11.06 18.68
N THR A 160 -0.10 -10.66 18.40
CA THR A 160 -0.52 -9.25 18.33
C THR A 160 -0.93 -8.71 19.71
N ARG A 161 -1.25 -7.42 19.80
CA ARG A 161 -1.70 -6.73 21.01
C ARG A 161 -3.04 -6.05 20.75
N GLY A 162 -3.81 -5.83 21.82
CA GLY A 162 -5.11 -5.14 21.75
C GLY A 162 -6.02 -5.73 20.69
N SER A 163 -6.49 -4.93 19.78
CA SER A 163 -7.34 -5.34 18.65
C SER A 163 -6.55 -5.86 17.43
N GLY A 164 -5.28 -6.21 17.59
CA GLY A 164 -4.51 -6.86 16.54
C GLY A 164 -3.29 -6.08 16.03
N TRP A 165 -2.83 -5.03 16.73
CA TRP A 165 -1.62 -4.30 16.32
C TRP A 165 -0.33 -5.00 16.78
N TYR A 166 0.75 -4.83 16.02
CA TYR A 166 2.04 -5.47 16.27
C TYR A 166 3.17 -4.83 15.47
N SER A 167 4.40 -5.24 15.76
CA SER A 167 5.57 -4.89 14.96
C SER A 167 6.49 -6.11 14.77
N PHE A 168 7.34 -6.04 13.76
CA PHE A 168 8.40 -7.01 13.50
C PHE A 168 9.52 -6.38 12.70
N ASP A 169 10.71 -6.99 12.75
CA ASP A 169 11.87 -6.57 11.97
C ASP A 169 12.18 -7.59 10.87
N GLN A 170 12.48 -7.09 9.69
CA GLN A 170 12.91 -7.92 8.57
C GLN A 170 13.99 -7.20 7.77
N LYS A 171 15.18 -7.78 7.65
CA LYS A 171 16.31 -7.24 6.88
C LYS A 171 16.59 -5.76 7.15
N GLY A 172 16.63 -5.38 8.42
CA GLY A 172 16.94 -4.01 8.85
C GLY A 172 15.81 -2.99 8.66
N VAL A 173 14.64 -3.42 8.23
CA VAL A 173 13.43 -2.59 8.15
C VAL A 173 12.51 -2.94 9.31
N HIS A 174 11.99 -1.94 10.01
CA HIS A 174 11.01 -2.09 11.07
C HIS A 174 9.59 -1.95 10.50
N PHE A 175 8.77 -2.98 10.69
CA PHE A 175 7.38 -3.05 10.23
C PHE A 175 6.43 -2.87 11.38
N VAL A 176 5.40 -2.03 11.19
CA VAL A 176 4.37 -1.75 12.20
C VAL A 176 2.98 -1.93 11.58
N GLY A 177 2.25 -2.94 12.03
CA GLY A 177 0.85 -3.16 11.70
C GLY A 177 -0.05 -2.43 12.71
N LEU A 178 -0.81 -1.44 12.25
CA LEU A 178 -1.73 -0.65 13.06
C LEU A 178 -3.18 -1.03 12.75
N VAL A 179 -4.02 -1.00 13.78
CA VAL A 179 -5.47 -1.25 13.67
C VAL A 179 -6.19 0.08 13.91
N ASN A 180 -6.94 0.55 12.93
CA ASN A 180 -7.64 1.83 13.02
C ASN A 180 -9.12 1.74 12.65
N VAL A 181 -9.68 0.52 12.73
CA VAL A 181 -11.08 0.25 12.37
C VAL A 181 -12.00 -0.04 13.56
N THR A 182 -11.46 -0.38 14.74
CA THR A 182 -12.26 -0.75 15.93
C THR A 182 -12.98 0.42 16.58
N GLY A 183 -12.59 1.66 16.30
CA GLY A 183 -13.18 2.87 16.86
C GLY A 183 -13.68 3.83 15.79
N ILE A 184 -14.15 3.33 14.65
CA ILE A 184 -14.64 4.19 13.57
C ILE A 184 -15.67 5.19 14.10
N THR A 185 -15.40 6.48 13.84
CA THR A 185 -16.29 7.57 14.28
C THR A 185 -17.55 7.68 13.41
N GLU A 186 -18.54 8.41 13.90
CA GLU A 186 -19.64 8.88 13.06
C GLU A 186 -19.06 9.65 11.86
N GLY A 187 -19.30 9.17 10.66
CA GLY A 187 -18.67 9.70 9.42
C GLY A 187 -17.57 8.80 8.83
N GLY A 188 -17.27 7.66 9.47
CA GLY A 188 -16.44 6.59 8.89
C GLY A 188 -14.93 6.77 9.06
N LEU A 189 -14.46 7.82 9.74
CA LEU A 189 -13.03 8.02 9.98
C LEU A 189 -12.47 6.94 10.93
N GLY A 190 -11.30 6.40 10.58
CA GLY A 190 -10.57 5.48 11.42
C GLY A 190 -10.08 6.11 12.73
N VAL A 191 -9.89 5.27 13.75
CA VAL A 191 -9.33 5.67 15.05
C VAL A 191 -8.44 4.57 15.59
N MET A 192 -7.25 4.90 16.03
CA MET A 192 -6.32 3.98 16.70
C MET A 192 -6.55 3.93 18.21
N GLY A 193 -6.80 5.06 18.82
CA GLY A 193 -6.97 5.21 20.26
C GLY A 193 -5.66 5.36 21.04
N ALA A 194 -5.77 5.80 22.30
CA ALA A 194 -4.64 6.16 23.13
C ALA A 194 -3.70 4.98 23.42
N ASP A 195 -4.26 3.81 23.73
CA ASP A 195 -3.47 2.63 24.11
C ASP A 195 -2.54 2.18 22.97
N GLN A 196 -3.02 2.21 21.73
CA GLN A 196 -2.21 1.86 20.57
C GLN A 196 -1.16 2.95 20.26
N LEU A 197 -1.52 4.22 20.39
CA LEU A 197 -0.57 5.33 20.21
C LEU A 197 0.54 5.30 21.27
N ASP A 198 0.21 5.00 22.52
CA ASP A 198 1.19 4.82 23.61
C ASP A 198 2.10 3.62 23.37
N TRP A 199 1.54 2.52 22.85
CA TRP A 199 2.32 1.37 22.45
C TRP A 199 3.25 1.71 21.30
N LEU A 200 2.75 2.38 20.25
CA LEU A 200 3.56 2.79 19.09
C LEU A 200 4.75 3.69 19.53
N ALA A 201 4.50 4.64 20.43
CA ALA A 201 5.56 5.50 20.95
C ALA A 201 6.67 4.68 21.65
N LYS A 202 6.29 3.66 22.44
CA LYS A 202 7.24 2.77 23.13
C LYS A 202 7.97 1.85 22.18
N ASP A 203 7.28 1.34 21.17
CA ASP A 203 7.83 0.45 20.15
C ASP A 203 8.91 1.16 19.31
N LEU A 204 8.61 2.36 18.87
CA LEU A 204 9.53 3.16 18.09
C LEU A 204 10.71 3.71 18.91
N ALA A 205 10.55 4.00 20.21
CA ALA A 205 11.52 4.72 21.04
C ALA A 205 12.97 4.19 20.97
N PRO A 206 13.24 2.86 20.99
CA PRO A 206 14.60 2.33 20.96
C PRO A 206 15.26 2.38 19.59
N LEU A 207 14.51 2.64 18.51
CA LEU A 207 15.03 2.59 17.14
C LEU A 207 15.88 3.82 16.81
N SER A 208 16.94 3.59 16.03
CA SER A 208 17.71 4.67 15.40
C SER A 208 16.84 5.46 14.42
N SER A 209 17.08 6.75 14.29
CA SER A 209 16.47 7.58 13.24
C SER A 209 16.84 7.14 11.81
N GLU A 210 17.89 6.36 11.66
CA GLU A 210 18.32 5.79 10.37
C GLU A 210 17.57 4.51 10.01
N THR A 211 16.84 3.89 10.97
CA THR A 211 16.06 2.68 10.71
C THR A 211 14.90 3.01 9.76
N PRO A 212 14.81 2.36 8.58
CA PRO A 212 13.65 2.47 7.73
C PRO A 212 12.42 1.89 8.41
N VAL A 213 11.30 2.59 8.36
CA VAL A 213 10.05 2.15 8.99
C VAL A 213 8.96 1.98 7.93
N VAL A 214 8.29 0.84 7.94
CA VAL A 214 7.10 0.58 7.14
C VAL A 214 5.91 0.44 8.09
N VAL A 215 4.95 1.34 7.97
CA VAL A 215 3.68 1.27 8.70
C VAL A 215 2.60 0.79 7.75
N PHE A 216 1.78 -0.16 8.17
CA PHE A 216 0.63 -0.59 7.40
C PHE A 216 -0.62 -0.62 8.26
N ALA A 217 -1.71 -0.12 7.73
CA ALA A 217 -3.03 -0.05 8.36
C ALA A 217 -4.10 -0.09 7.28
N HIS A 218 -5.35 -0.38 7.63
CA HIS A 218 -6.41 -0.42 6.63
C HIS A 218 -6.78 0.98 6.15
N VAL A 219 -7.37 1.80 7.00
CA VAL A 219 -7.76 3.17 6.66
C VAL A 219 -6.51 4.06 6.52
N PRO A 220 -6.40 4.93 5.49
CA PRO A 220 -5.28 5.86 5.36
C PRO A 220 -5.02 6.68 6.63
N LEU A 221 -3.75 6.75 7.04
CA LEU A 221 -3.37 7.55 8.23
C LEU A 221 -3.50 9.06 8.00
N TRP A 222 -3.56 9.52 6.75
CA TRP A 222 -3.79 10.92 6.41
C TRP A 222 -5.22 11.13 5.91
N MET A 223 -5.69 12.36 5.95
CA MET A 223 -7.02 12.74 5.46
C MET A 223 -7.02 12.80 3.92
N VAL A 224 -7.49 11.73 3.27
CA VAL A 224 -7.67 11.67 1.82
C VAL A 224 -8.96 12.39 1.43
N TYR A 225 -10.10 11.94 1.98
CA TYR A 225 -11.40 12.55 1.75
C TYR A 225 -12.32 12.34 2.96
N PRO A 226 -12.26 13.22 3.97
CA PRO A 226 -12.98 13.05 5.24
C PRO A 226 -14.49 12.88 5.10
N LYS A 227 -15.10 13.48 4.07
CA LYS A 227 -16.55 13.33 3.81
C LYS A 227 -17.00 11.89 3.55
N TRP A 228 -16.08 11.02 3.16
CA TRP A 228 -16.32 9.60 2.90
C TRP A 228 -15.67 8.68 3.93
N GLY A 229 -15.16 9.23 5.03
CA GLY A 229 -14.44 8.47 6.02
C GLY A 229 -13.03 8.06 5.60
N TRP A 230 -12.51 8.61 4.51
CA TRP A 230 -11.19 8.26 3.99
C TRP A 230 -10.08 9.04 4.72
N GLY A 231 -9.72 8.54 5.87
CA GLY A 231 -8.68 9.09 6.74
C GLY A 231 -8.82 8.61 8.18
N THR A 232 -7.79 8.84 8.98
CA THR A 232 -7.74 8.45 10.39
C THR A 232 -7.73 9.68 11.27
N ASN A 233 -8.67 9.77 12.22
CA ASN A 233 -8.92 10.96 13.04
C ASN A 233 -7.71 11.34 13.92
N ASP A 234 -7.07 10.35 14.52
CA ASP A 234 -5.87 10.50 15.34
C ASP A 234 -4.56 10.17 14.58
N GLY A 235 -4.64 9.99 13.27
CA GLY A 235 -3.50 9.66 12.41
C GLY A 235 -2.34 10.65 12.51
N ALA A 236 -2.63 11.94 12.70
CA ALA A 236 -1.60 12.96 12.89
C ALA A 236 -0.71 12.71 14.12
N GLN A 237 -1.23 12.06 15.17
CA GLN A 237 -0.45 11.71 16.36
C GLN A 237 0.55 10.60 16.06
N ALA A 238 0.14 9.54 15.34
CA ALA A 238 1.05 8.50 14.89
C ALA A 238 2.11 9.05 13.93
N LEU A 239 1.70 9.88 12.96
CA LEU A 239 2.63 10.50 12.00
C LEU A 239 3.66 11.40 12.70
N ALA A 240 3.29 12.08 13.80
CA ALA A 240 4.23 12.88 14.58
C ALA A 240 5.37 12.03 15.18
N LEU A 241 5.08 10.80 15.65
CA LEU A 241 6.08 9.86 16.15
C LEU A 241 7.06 9.39 15.07
N LEU A 242 6.61 9.36 13.82
CA LEU A 242 7.38 8.88 12.67
C LEU A 242 8.30 9.95 12.06
N LYS A 243 8.08 11.23 12.34
CA LYS A 243 8.84 12.34 11.72
C LYS A 243 10.35 12.31 11.99
N ARG A 244 10.80 11.64 13.05
CA ARG A 244 12.23 11.55 13.40
C ARG A 244 13.03 10.56 12.54
N PHE A 245 12.38 9.67 11.82
CA PHE A 245 13.04 8.67 10.98
C PHE A 245 13.37 9.23 9.60
N GLY A 246 14.50 8.82 9.03
CA GLY A 246 14.95 9.29 7.72
C GLY A 246 14.13 8.76 6.56
N SER A 247 13.49 7.59 6.72
CA SER A 247 12.67 6.93 5.70
C SER A 247 11.47 6.26 6.34
N VAL A 248 10.28 6.68 5.95
CA VAL A 248 9.01 6.09 6.40
C VAL A 248 8.13 5.82 5.19
N THR A 249 7.56 4.62 5.11
CA THR A 249 6.55 4.26 4.13
C THR A 249 5.27 3.84 4.85
N VAL A 250 4.14 4.44 4.48
CA VAL A 250 2.81 4.12 5.03
C VAL A 250 1.99 3.47 3.93
N LEU A 251 1.56 2.22 4.15
CA LEU A 251 0.80 1.41 3.21
C LEU A 251 -0.64 1.23 3.72
N ASN A 252 -1.62 1.50 2.88
CA ASN A 252 -3.04 1.42 3.25
C ASN A 252 -3.88 0.74 2.16
N GLY A 253 -5.09 0.33 2.53
CA GLY A 253 -6.17 -0.12 1.66
C GLY A 253 -7.37 0.83 1.67
N HIS A 254 -8.58 0.30 1.89
CA HIS A 254 -9.84 0.95 2.17
C HIS A 254 -10.45 1.72 0.99
N ILE A 255 -9.66 2.48 0.25
CA ILE A 255 -10.18 3.36 -0.81
C ILE A 255 -10.22 2.70 -2.19
N HIS A 256 -9.67 1.49 -2.32
CA HIS A 256 -9.63 0.66 -3.55
C HIS A 256 -8.95 1.36 -4.74
N GLN A 257 -8.09 2.33 -4.50
CA GLN A 257 -7.37 3.09 -5.52
C GLN A 257 -5.90 3.22 -5.14
N ALA A 258 -5.02 3.18 -6.15
CA ALA A 258 -3.61 3.51 -5.95
C ALA A 258 -3.44 5.03 -5.89
N LEU A 259 -3.20 5.56 -4.70
CA LEU A 259 -2.84 6.96 -4.48
C LEU A 259 -1.46 7.02 -3.84
N GLN A 260 -0.69 8.02 -4.22
CA GLN A 260 0.60 8.31 -3.60
C GLN A 260 0.66 9.75 -3.11
N LYS A 261 1.27 9.95 -1.96
CA LYS A 261 1.58 11.25 -1.39
C LYS A 261 2.95 11.19 -0.75
N VAL A 262 3.74 12.25 -0.88
CA VAL A 262 5.00 12.40 -0.14
C VAL A 262 4.89 13.66 0.73
N GLU A 263 5.23 13.53 2.00
CA GLU A 263 5.25 14.63 2.96
C GLU A 263 6.50 14.53 3.83
N GLY A 264 7.50 15.35 3.51
CA GLY A 264 8.81 15.26 4.14
C GLY A 264 9.49 13.91 3.88
N ASN A 265 9.78 13.19 4.96
CA ASN A 265 10.38 11.86 4.95
C ASN A 265 9.37 10.70 4.90
N ILE A 266 8.09 10.99 4.79
CA ILE A 266 7.01 10.00 4.79
C ILE A 266 6.42 9.88 3.39
N THR A 267 6.45 8.67 2.85
CA THR A 267 5.75 8.29 1.62
C THR A 267 4.49 7.51 1.99
N PHE A 268 3.35 7.95 1.50
CA PHE A 268 2.06 7.28 1.65
C PHE A 268 1.69 6.61 0.35
N HIS A 269 1.16 5.41 0.45
CA HIS A 269 0.66 4.64 -0.68
C HIS A 269 -0.59 3.86 -0.29
N THR A 270 -1.63 3.93 -1.12
CA THR A 270 -2.83 3.09 -0.98
C THR A 270 -2.87 2.05 -2.09
N ALA A 271 -3.27 0.83 -1.73
CA ALA A 271 -3.36 -0.26 -2.68
C ALA A 271 -4.68 -0.25 -3.46
N ARG A 272 -4.66 -0.83 -4.65
CA ARG A 272 -5.87 -1.27 -5.35
C ARG A 272 -6.50 -2.43 -4.59
N SER A 273 -7.84 -2.53 -4.63
CA SER A 273 -8.55 -3.71 -4.18
C SER A 273 -8.28 -4.90 -5.11
N THR A 274 -8.40 -6.12 -4.59
CA THR A 274 -8.48 -7.33 -5.40
C THR A 274 -9.92 -7.73 -5.74
N ALA A 275 -10.91 -7.04 -5.16
CA ALA A 275 -12.33 -7.36 -5.30
C ALA A 275 -13.06 -6.44 -6.29
N PHE A 276 -13.14 -5.15 -6.02
CA PHE A 276 -13.87 -4.17 -6.83
C PHE A 276 -13.31 -2.76 -6.66
N PRO A 277 -13.48 -1.86 -7.65
CA PRO A 277 -13.09 -0.46 -7.51
C PRO A 277 -14.11 0.35 -6.73
N GLN A 278 -13.66 1.50 -6.20
CA GLN A 278 -14.51 2.58 -5.69
C GLN A 278 -14.39 3.83 -6.58
N PRO A 279 -15.38 4.73 -6.58
CA PRO A 279 -15.31 5.97 -7.35
C PRO A 279 -14.23 6.92 -6.79
N GLU A 280 -13.71 7.80 -7.64
CA GLU A 280 -12.80 8.87 -7.20
C GLU A 280 -13.51 9.82 -6.23
N PRO A 281 -12.78 10.48 -5.30
CA PRO A 281 -13.33 11.43 -4.35
C PRO A 281 -14.23 12.47 -5.02
N GLY A 282 -15.48 12.53 -4.54
CA GLY A 282 -16.46 13.52 -5.06
C GLY A 282 -17.13 13.15 -6.39
N MET A 283 -16.73 12.07 -7.07
CA MET A 283 -17.35 11.65 -8.34
C MET A 283 -18.62 10.79 -8.15
N ALA A 284 -18.98 10.49 -6.90
CA ALA A 284 -20.23 9.84 -6.52
C ALA A 284 -20.81 10.48 -5.26
N PRO A 285 -22.09 10.25 -4.94
CA PRO A 285 -22.71 10.78 -3.72
C PRO A 285 -22.09 10.20 -2.42
N LYS A 286 -21.55 8.97 -2.48
CA LYS A 286 -20.97 8.24 -1.35
C LYS A 286 -19.92 7.23 -1.85
N PRO A 287 -19.02 6.75 -0.97
CA PRO A 287 -18.11 5.66 -1.30
C PRO A 287 -18.89 4.35 -1.49
N GLY A 288 -18.25 3.36 -2.06
CA GLY A 288 -18.78 2.02 -2.20
C GLY A 288 -18.46 1.37 -3.54
N PRO A 289 -18.90 0.12 -3.74
CA PRO A 289 -18.58 -0.66 -4.93
C PRO A 289 -19.01 0.01 -6.24
N MET A 290 -18.06 0.30 -7.12
CA MET A 290 -18.30 0.92 -8.41
C MET A 290 -18.47 -0.15 -9.49
N VAL A 291 -19.60 -0.11 -10.20
CA VAL A 291 -19.84 -0.99 -11.35
C VAL A 291 -19.09 -0.42 -12.56
N VAL A 292 -18.24 -1.24 -13.14
CA VAL A 292 -17.53 -0.94 -14.39
C VAL A 292 -17.85 -1.99 -15.45
N GLU A 293 -17.56 -1.70 -16.70
CA GLU A 293 -17.68 -2.71 -17.78
C GLU A 293 -16.82 -3.94 -17.42
N GLY A 294 -17.38 -5.15 -17.53
CA GLY A 294 -16.72 -6.38 -17.07
C GLY A 294 -15.34 -6.60 -17.69
N SER A 295 -15.16 -6.22 -18.97
CA SER A 295 -13.86 -6.24 -19.65
C SER A 295 -12.80 -5.32 -19.01
N LYS A 296 -13.23 -4.28 -18.30
CA LYS A 296 -12.36 -3.29 -17.67
C LYS A 296 -12.11 -3.57 -16.19
N LEU A 297 -12.88 -4.45 -15.54
CA LEU A 297 -12.76 -4.69 -14.11
C LEU A 297 -11.30 -4.93 -13.68
N ARG A 298 -10.60 -5.80 -14.40
CA ARG A 298 -9.22 -6.19 -14.08
C ARG A 298 -8.21 -5.06 -14.18
N SER A 299 -8.50 -4.00 -14.92
CA SER A 299 -7.63 -2.81 -14.96
C SER A 299 -7.73 -1.92 -13.72
N PHE A 300 -8.77 -2.10 -12.92
CA PHE A 300 -8.95 -1.42 -11.63
C PHE A 300 -8.42 -2.22 -10.46
N LEU A 301 -8.36 -3.55 -10.59
CA LEU A 301 -7.89 -4.45 -9.54
C LEU A 301 -6.38 -4.68 -9.64
N GLY A 302 -5.73 -4.99 -8.51
CA GLY A 302 -4.29 -5.19 -8.59
C GLY A 302 -3.62 -5.59 -7.29
N LEU A 303 -2.30 -5.59 -7.35
CA LEU A 303 -1.39 -5.81 -6.24
C LEU A 303 -0.24 -4.81 -6.33
N THR A 304 0.45 -4.62 -5.21
CA THR A 304 1.61 -3.73 -5.11
C THR A 304 2.84 -4.55 -4.75
N SER A 305 3.87 -4.51 -5.59
CA SER A 305 5.17 -5.10 -5.29
C SER A 305 6.05 -4.04 -4.64
N VAL A 306 6.69 -4.40 -3.53
CA VAL A 306 7.56 -3.50 -2.79
C VAL A 306 8.93 -4.14 -2.65
N SER A 307 9.98 -3.38 -2.90
CA SER A 307 11.35 -3.83 -2.68
C SER A 307 12.17 -2.75 -1.97
N TYR A 308 13.04 -3.19 -1.08
CA TYR A 308 14.00 -2.38 -0.37
C TYR A 308 15.39 -2.98 -0.57
N VAL A 309 16.34 -2.15 -0.94
CA VAL A 309 17.74 -2.53 -1.04
C VAL A 309 18.46 -1.93 0.16
N GLU A 310 19.18 -2.75 0.91
CA GLU A 310 19.92 -2.32 2.09
C GLU A 310 20.82 -1.12 1.77
N ASN A 311 20.87 -0.13 2.63
CA ASN A 311 21.55 1.16 2.47
C ASN A 311 20.96 2.11 1.41
N HIS A 312 19.78 1.82 0.85
CA HIS A 312 19.03 2.79 0.06
C HIS A 312 17.91 3.40 0.93
N PRO A 313 17.72 4.72 0.94
CA PRO A 313 16.81 5.37 1.89
C PRO A 313 15.32 5.15 1.60
N THR A 314 14.95 4.67 0.43
CA THR A 314 13.55 4.57 0.00
C THR A 314 13.21 3.19 -0.55
N LEU A 315 11.95 2.77 -0.32
CA LEU A 315 11.39 1.57 -0.93
C LEU A 315 10.94 1.87 -2.36
N ALA A 316 11.19 0.93 -3.27
CA ALA A 316 10.56 0.95 -4.59
C ALA A 316 9.17 0.30 -4.49
N ILE A 317 8.15 1.02 -4.92
CA ILE A 317 6.75 0.60 -4.91
C ILE A 317 6.25 0.53 -6.34
N VAL A 318 5.75 -0.62 -6.76
CA VAL A 318 5.28 -0.86 -8.13
C VAL A 318 3.88 -1.46 -8.12
N ASP A 319 2.91 -0.69 -8.60
CA ASP A 319 1.54 -1.17 -8.77
C ASP A 319 1.40 -1.98 -10.07
N SER A 320 0.71 -3.10 -9.98
CA SER A 320 0.36 -3.95 -11.11
C SER A 320 -1.14 -4.21 -11.11
N THR A 321 -1.77 -4.11 -12.28
CA THR A 321 -3.18 -4.46 -12.43
C THR A 321 -3.36 -5.93 -12.77
N LEU A 322 -4.56 -6.46 -12.61
CA LEU A 322 -4.91 -7.82 -13.03
C LEU A 322 -5.20 -7.90 -14.54
N ALA A 323 -5.25 -6.79 -15.26
CA ALA A 323 -5.38 -6.82 -16.71
C ALA A 323 -4.16 -7.52 -17.34
N THR A 324 -4.42 -8.35 -18.33
CA THR A 324 -3.39 -8.86 -19.25
C THR A 324 -3.02 -7.73 -20.20
N GLY A 325 -1.75 -7.39 -20.30
CA GLY A 325 -1.22 -6.42 -21.25
C GLY A 325 -1.37 -6.90 -22.70
#